data_9056434466cc012a76de5709106dd716
#
_entry.id   9056434466cc012a76de5709106dd716
#
_cell.length_a   1.000
_cell.length_b   1.000
_cell.length_c   1.000
_cell.angle_alpha   90.00
_cell.angle_beta   90.00
_cell.angle_gamma   90.00
#
_symmetry.space_group_name_H-M   'P 1'
#
loop_
_entity.id
_entity.type
_entity.pdbx_description
1 polymer ?
#
loop_
_entity_poly.entity_id
_entity_poly.type
_entity_poly.pdbx_seq_one_letter_code
_entity_poly.pdbx_strand_id
1 'polypeptide(L)'
;PEHGRVVRMFCSVTRPGGQVIEADTRSLLKKAVEDAQAAGLTFTFGTEMEFYLFRRDEDGQPTRIPYDDAGYMDIAPADKGENVRREICLMLESMGISPESSHHEEGPGQNEIDFRYSDAITAADNALLFTSVVKAVAVSNGLYADFTPKPIPEQAGNGLHINISVRQDNGEQVSQYFMAGILAHIREMTAYLNPTESSYRRLGERKAPRFVTWSPGNRSQLIRIPAAKGEYRRIELRSPDPTANPYLAYALLIHAGLDGIQKGMLPPQPVNENLYTAPRSLTAALEQLPSSLTEAKQIARSSPFVTAILPEAML
;
A
#
# COMPACT_ATOMS: atom_id res chain seq x y z
N PRO A 1 10.43 4.28 -33.63
CA PRO A 1 9.90 5.48 -33.04
C PRO A 1 10.96 6.56 -33.09
N GLU A 2 10.58 7.71 -33.59
CA GLU A 2 11.40 8.90 -33.77
C GLU A 2 11.83 9.57 -32.44
N HIS A 3 11.38 9.04 -31.30
CA HIS A 3 11.72 9.52 -29.99
C HIS A 3 12.77 8.60 -29.36
N GLY A 4 13.91 9.16 -28.99
CA GLY A 4 14.99 8.42 -28.34
C GLY A 4 14.58 7.69 -27.06
N ARG A 5 15.42 6.80 -26.55
CA ARG A 5 15.18 6.10 -25.29
C ARG A 5 15.14 7.11 -24.13
N VAL A 6 14.08 7.05 -23.30
CA VAL A 6 14.00 7.78 -22.05
C VAL A 6 14.42 6.84 -20.93
N VAL A 7 15.35 7.29 -20.09
CA VAL A 7 15.80 6.53 -18.91
C VAL A 7 15.34 7.29 -17.68
N ARG A 8 14.71 6.58 -16.74
CA ARG A 8 14.33 7.11 -15.43
C ARG A 8 15.24 6.49 -14.37
N MET A 9 15.76 7.31 -13.49
CA MET A 9 16.62 6.88 -12.38
C MET A 9 16.09 7.45 -11.07
N PHE A 10 16.00 6.60 -10.04
CA PHE A 10 15.71 7.01 -8.68
C PHE A 10 17.02 7.34 -7.96
N CYS A 11 17.09 8.50 -7.35
CA CYS A 11 18.30 9.00 -6.70
C CYS A 11 18.03 9.37 -5.25
N SER A 12 19.05 9.27 -4.39
CA SER A 12 19.02 9.88 -3.06
C SER A 12 19.34 11.38 -3.18
N VAL A 13 18.71 12.18 -2.34
CA VAL A 13 18.91 13.63 -2.31
C VAL A 13 20.02 13.96 -1.31
N THR A 14 21.04 14.68 -1.77
CA THR A 14 22.18 15.09 -0.93
C THR A 14 22.40 16.59 -0.95
N ARG A 15 23.03 17.12 0.09
CA ARG A 15 23.57 18.50 0.11
C ARG A 15 24.81 18.59 -0.77
N PRO A 16 25.19 19.81 -1.21
CA PRO A 16 26.52 20.04 -1.77
C PRO A 16 27.58 19.53 -0.77
N GLY A 17 28.40 18.57 -1.17
CA GLY A 17 29.36 17.90 -0.27
C GLY A 17 29.00 16.43 0.07
N GLY A 18 27.89 15.93 -0.46
CA GLY A 18 27.54 14.49 -0.40
C GLY A 18 26.78 14.05 0.84
N GLN A 19 26.51 14.94 1.80
CA GLN A 19 25.70 14.60 2.97
C GLN A 19 24.24 14.35 2.56
N VAL A 20 23.69 13.18 2.89
CA VAL A 20 22.29 12.84 2.66
C VAL A 20 21.38 13.78 3.45
N ILE A 21 20.28 14.21 2.84
CA ILE A 21 19.23 14.97 3.54
C ILE A 21 18.45 14.02 4.43
N GLU A 22 18.31 14.35 5.72
CA GLU A 22 17.61 13.51 6.72
C GLU A 22 16.18 13.16 6.30
N ALA A 23 15.50 14.05 5.60
CA ALA A 23 14.15 13.86 5.08
C ALA A 23 14.09 13.16 3.71
N ASP A 24 15.20 12.61 3.20
CA ASP A 24 15.16 11.78 1.98
C ASP A 24 14.54 10.41 2.29
N THR A 25 13.28 10.24 1.90
CA THR A 25 12.49 9.05 2.20
C THR A 25 13.10 7.75 1.66
N ARG A 26 13.76 7.82 0.50
CA ARG A 26 14.44 6.67 -0.08
C ARG A 26 15.66 6.23 0.76
N SER A 27 16.38 7.18 1.32
CA SER A 27 17.50 6.92 2.24
C SER A 27 17.02 6.36 3.59
N LEU A 28 15.86 6.81 4.09
CA LEU A 28 15.24 6.21 5.28
C LEU A 28 14.90 4.74 5.06
N LEU A 29 14.36 4.38 3.89
CA LEU A 29 14.09 2.98 3.57
C LEU A 29 15.39 2.17 3.43
N LYS A 30 16.44 2.73 2.81
CA LYS A 30 17.76 2.06 2.75
C LYS A 30 18.28 1.74 4.16
N LYS A 31 18.20 2.70 5.08
CA LYS A 31 18.60 2.51 6.47
C LYS A 31 17.79 1.38 7.14
N ALA A 32 16.48 1.35 6.95
CA ALA A 32 15.64 0.28 7.49
C ALA A 32 16.03 -1.11 6.94
N VAL A 33 16.37 -1.20 5.65
CA VAL A 33 16.86 -2.44 5.02
C VAL A 33 18.22 -2.85 5.60
N GLU A 34 19.15 -1.91 5.80
CA GLU A 34 20.44 -2.17 6.43
C GLU A 34 20.28 -2.66 7.87
N ASP A 35 19.38 -2.07 8.65
CA ASP A 35 19.09 -2.50 10.03
C ASP A 35 18.47 -3.91 10.06
N ALA A 36 17.61 -4.25 9.10
CA ALA A 36 17.07 -5.58 8.96
C ALA A 36 18.16 -6.61 8.61
N GLN A 37 19.02 -6.30 7.65
CA GLN A 37 20.15 -7.15 7.26
C GLN A 37 21.14 -7.38 8.41
N ALA A 38 21.43 -6.34 9.19
CA ALA A 38 22.26 -6.45 10.39
C ALA A 38 21.65 -7.39 11.45
N ALA A 39 20.32 -7.54 11.46
CA ALA A 39 19.59 -8.50 12.29
C ALA A 39 19.44 -9.90 11.64
N GLY A 40 20.05 -10.15 10.47
CA GLY A 40 19.94 -11.40 9.73
C GLY A 40 18.56 -11.61 9.08
N LEU A 41 17.88 -10.52 8.73
CA LEU A 41 16.51 -10.54 8.18
C LEU A 41 16.47 -9.92 6.79
N THR A 42 15.70 -10.56 5.90
CA THR A 42 15.42 -10.05 4.56
C THR A 42 13.91 -9.88 4.38
N PHE A 43 13.49 -8.69 3.97
CA PHE A 43 12.10 -8.36 3.69
C PHE A 43 11.88 -8.24 2.17
N THR A 44 10.74 -8.76 1.70
CA THR A 44 10.25 -8.57 0.34
C THR A 44 8.84 -8.01 0.38
N PHE A 45 8.54 -7.13 -0.59
CA PHE A 45 7.26 -6.43 -0.69
C PHE A 45 6.61 -6.67 -2.05
N GLY A 46 5.32 -6.98 -2.04
CA GLY A 46 4.45 -7.01 -3.22
C GLY A 46 3.35 -5.98 -3.05
N THR A 47 2.99 -5.31 -4.13
CA THR A 47 2.05 -4.19 -4.11
C THR A 47 0.84 -4.51 -4.98
N GLU A 48 -0.36 -4.38 -4.40
CA GLU A 48 -1.65 -4.34 -5.09
C GLU A 48 -2.12 -2.88 -5.02
N MET A 49 -2.40 -2.26 -6.16
CA MET A 49 -2.75 -0.84 -6.18
C MET A 49 -4.00 -0.59 -7.00
N GLU A 50 -5.00 -0.01 -6.34
CA GLU A 50 -6.27 0.35 -6.91
C GLU A 50 -6.29 1.81 -7.40
N PHE A 51 -7.01 2.06 -8.46
CA PHE A 51 -7.21 3.40 -9.04
C PHE A 51 -8.52 3.47 -9.83
N TYR A 52 -9.06 4.68 -9.94
CA TYR A 52 -10.21 4.96 -10.79
C TYR A 52 -9.80 5.55 -12.14
N LEU A 53 -10.52 5.18 -13.21
CA LEU A 53 -10.47 5.85 -14.51
C LEU A 53 -11.72 6.70 -14.71
N PHE A 54 -11.52 7.98 -14.88
CA PHE A 54 -12.57 8.97 -15.18
C PHE A 54 -12.45 9.50 -16.59
N ARG A 55 -13.59 9.92 -17.14
CA ARG A 55 -13.64 10.64 -18.43
C ARG A 55 -13.08 12.04 -18.25
N ARG A 56 -12.59 12.61 -19.35
CA ARG A 56 -12.31 14.03 -19.47
C ARG A 56 -13.48 14.73 -20.15
N ASP A 57 -13.64 16.03 -19.91
CA ASP A 57 -14.57 16.87 -20.64
C ASP A 57 -14.01 17.27 -22.03
N GLU A 58 -14.80 18.10 -22.76
CA GLU A 58 -14.42 18.56 -24.10
C GLU A 58 -13.16 19.43 -24.12
N ASP A 59 -12.84 20.08 -22.99
CA ASP A 59 -11.63 20.87 -22.80
C ASP A 59 -10.44 20.02 -22.28
N GLY A 60 -10.63 18.70 -22.15
CA GLY A 60 -9.61 17.77 -21.65
C GLY A 60 -9.42 17.82 -20.13
N GLN A 61 -10.31 18.48 -19.38
CA GLN A 61 -10.21 18.55 -17.93
C GLN A 61 -10.76 17.25 -17.28
N PRO A 62 -10.20 16.83 -16.14
CA PRO A 62 -10.70 15.68 -15.39
C PRO A 62 -12.13 15.89 -14.92
N THR A 63 -12.99 14.89 -15.13
CA THR A 63 -14.35 14.85 -14.56
C THR A 63 -14.43 13.84 -13.41
N ARG A 64 -15.62 13.71 -12.80
CA ARG A 64 -15.97 12.64 -11.86
C ARG A 64 -16.91 11.60 -12.50
N ILE A 65 -16.99 11.57 -13.84
CA ILE A 65 -17.77 10.59 -14.58
C ILE A 65 -16.90 9.35 -14.77
N PRO A 66 -17.24 8.19 -14.17
CA PRO A 66 -16.49 6.95 -14.35
C PRO A 66 -16.41 6.56 -15.84
N TYR A 67 -15.32 5.88 -16.19
CA TYR A 67 -15.11 5.43 -17.57
C TYR A 67 -16.16 4.39 -18.00
N ASP A 68 -16.56 3.54 -17.07
CA ASP A 68 -17.62 2.54 -17.24
C ASP A 68 -18.47 2.42 -15.96
N ASP A 69 -19.41 1.47 -15.98
CA ASP A 69 -20.28 1.12 -14.85
C ASP A 69 -20.20 -0.39 -14.56
N ALA A 70 -19.03 -0.97 -14.77
CA ALA A 70 -18.77 -2.36 -14.49
C ALA A 70 -18.53 -2.59 -12.99
N GLY A 71 -18.58 -3.85 -12.56
CA GLY A 71 -18.37 -4.29 -11.20
C GLY A 71 -17.17 -5.25 -11.07
N TYR A 72 -17.03 -5.81 -9.88
CA TYR A 72 -15.89 -6.67 -9.51
C TYR A 72 -15.77 -7.87 -10.45
N MET A 73 -14.60 -8.02 -11.07
CA MET A 73 -14.25 -9.09 -12.01
C MET A 73 -15.11 -9.12 -13.30
N ASP A 74 -15.84 -8.06 -13.60
CA ASP A 74 -16.48 -7.95 -14.91
C ASP A 74 -15.44 -7.91 -16.02
N ILE A 75 -15.87 -8.35 -17.21
CA ILE A 75 -15.06 -8.40 -18.43
C ILE A 75 -15.71 -7.53 -19.53
N ALA A 76 -15.00 -7.31 -20.63
CA ALA A 76 -15.59 -6.63 -21.79
C ALA A 76 -16.86 -7.34 -22.29
N PRO A 77 -17.91 -6.60 -22.74
CA PRO A 77 -17.92 -5.17 -23.01
C PRO A 77 -18.31 -4.27 -21.82
N ALA A 78 -18.67 -4.83 -20.65
CA ALA A 78 -19.03 -4.04 -19.48
C ALA A 78 -17.79 -3.29 -18.95
N ASP A 79 -16.70 -4.00 -18.73
CA ASP A 79 -15.40 -3.45 -18.42
C ASP A 79 -14.77 -2.81 -19.66
N LYS A 80 -14.79 -1.49 -19.72
CA LYS A 80 -14.15 -0.71 -20.80
C LYS A 80 -12.67 -0.45 -20.51
N GLY A 81 -12.24 -0.61 -19.27
CA GLY A 81 -10.88 -0.40 -18.81
C GLY A 81 -9.89 -1.50 -19.19
N GLU A 82 -10.37 -2.67 -19.65
CA GLU A 82 -9.53 -3.84 -19.96
C GLU A 82 -8.36 -3.52 -20.90
N ASN A 83 -8.62 -2.80 -22.00
CA ASN A 83 -7.56 -2.44 -22.95
C ASN A 83 -6.56 -1.43 -22.36
N VAL A 84 -7.03 -0.50 -21.54
CA VAL A 84 -6.17 0.48 -20.85
C VAL A 84 -5.26 -0.24 -19.85
N ARG A 85 -5.80 -1.17 -19.05
CA ARG A 85 -5.00 -1.98 -18.12
C ARG A 85 -3.99 -2.83 -18.88
N ARG A 86 -4.37 -3.44 -20.00
CA ARG A 86 -3.43 -4.21 -20.84
C ARG A 86 -2.28 -3.34 -21.35
N GLU A 87 -2.55 -2.14 -21.81
CA GLU A 87 -1.51 -1.18 -22.25
C GLU A 87 -0.58 -0.81 -21.08
N ILE A 88 -1.15 -0.56 -19.89
CA ILE A 88 -0.38 -0.32 -18.67
C ILE A 88 0.53 -1.52 -18.37
N CYS A 89 0.01 -2.74 -18.38
CA CYS A 89 0.79 -3.96 -18.11
C CYS A 89 1.96 -4.13 -19.09
N LEU A 90 1.72 -3.96 -20.40
CA LEU A 90 2.76 -4.04 -21.41
C LEU A 90 3.84 -2.95 -21.24
N MET A 91 3.44 -1.74 -20.85
CA MET A 91 4.38 -0.66 -20.55
C MET A 91 5.24 -1.00 -19.32
N LEU A 92 4.62 -1.51 -18.24
CA LEU A 92 5.32 -1.94 -17.03
C LEU A 92 6.34 -3.06 -17.35
N GLU A 93 5.93 -4.08 -18.12
CA GLU A 93 6.83 -5.16 -18.56
C GLU A 93 8.03 -4.62 -19.32
N SER A 94 7.82 -3.65 -20.23
CA SER A 94 8.91 -3.01 -21.00
C SER A 94 9.89 -2.25 -20.10
N MET A 95 9.47 -1.89 -18.88
CA MET A 95 10.27 -1.20 -17.87
C MET A 95 10.83 -2.15 -16.79
N GLY A 96 10.61 -3.47 -16.93
CA GLY A 96 11.12 -4.49 -16.03
C GLY A 96 10.25 -4.75 -14.80
N ILE A 97 9.04 -4.22 -14.75
CA ILE A 97 8.03 -4.53 -13.73
C ILE A 97 7.13 -5.63 -14.28
N SER A 98 6.96 -6.72 -13.54
CA SER A 98 6.14 -7.87 -13.98
C SER A 98 4.77 -7.81 -13.34
N PRO A 99 3.69 -7.46 -14.07
CA PRO A 99 2.33 -7.58 -13.57
C PRO A 99 1.97 -9.04 -13.29
N GLU A 100 1.21 -9.30 -12.23
CA GLU A 100 0.74 -10.64 -11.86
C GLU A 100 -0.78 -10.78 -12.00
N SER A 101 -1.52 -9.71 -11.72
CA SER A 101 -2.97 -9.65 -11.82
C SER A 101 -3.42 -8.29 -12.36
N SER A 102 -4.55 -8.29 -13.08
CA SER A 102 -5.17 -7.07 -13.61
C SER A 102 -6.66 -7.32 -13.80
N HIS A 103 -7.51 -6.61 -13.07
CA HIS A 103 -8.96 -6.77 -13.14
C HIS A 103 -9.73 -5.49 -12.84
N HIS A 104 -11.03 -5.49 -13.14
CA HIS A 104 -11.97 -4.47 -12.71
C HIS A 104 -12.31 -4.68 -11.23
N GLU A 105 -12.34 -3.59 -10.45
CA GLU A 105 -12.70 -3.59 -9.03
C GLU A 105 -14.19 -3.27 -8.79
N GLU A 106 -14.61 -3.07 -7.52
CA GLU A 106 -16.03 -2.93 -7.14
C GLU A 106 -16.67 -1.64 -7.65
N GLY A 107 -15.93 -0.54 -7.65
CA GLY A 107 -16.46 0.75 -8.05
C GLY A 107 -16.53 0.93 -9.56
N PRO A 108 -17.50 1.69 -10.09
CA PRO A 108 -17.57 1.99 -11.51
C PRO A 108 -16.28 2.68 -11.99
N GLY A 109 -15.66 2.13 -13.03
CA GLY A 109 -14.36 2.61 -13.52
C GLY A 109 -13.18 2.37 -12.58
N GLN A 110 -13.33 1.54 -11.53
CA GLN A 110 -12.25 1.17 -10.62
C GLN A 110 -11.48 -0.03 -11.14
N ASN A 111 -10.17 0.04 -11.05
CA ASN A 111 -9.24 -0.96 -11.58
C ASN A 111 -8.19 -1.30 -10.52
N GLU A 112 -7.67 -2.53 -10.59
CA GLU A 112 -6.54 -3.00 -9.79
C GLU A 112 -5.52 -3.66 -10.69
N ILE A 113 -4.25 -3.41 -10.43
CA ILE A 113 -3.12 -4.13 -11.02
C ILE A 113 -2.13 -4.46 -9.92
N ASP A 114 -1.79 -5.74 -9.82
CA ASP A 114 -0.79 -6.27 -8.92
C ASP A 114 0.48 -6.55 -9.70
N PHE A 115 1.63 -6.35 -9.08
CA PHE A 115 2.90 -6.70 -9.68
C PHE A 115 3.79 -7.48 -8.72
N ARG A 116 4.68 -8.26 -9.29
CA ARG A 116 5.51 -9.22 -8.59
C ARG A 116 6.30 -8.57 -7.47
N TYR A 117 6.38 -9.27 -6.34
CA TYR A 117 7.18 -8.86 -5.19
C TYR A 117 8.68 -8.73 -5.53
N SER A 118 9.36 -7.85 -4.82
CA SER A 118 10.80 -7.61 -4.92
C SER A 118 11.38 -7.20 -3.57
N ASP A 119 12.69 -6.92 -3.52
CA ASP A 119 13.28 -6.26 -2.35
C ASP A 119 12.61 -4.90 -2.07
N ALA A 120 12.74 -4.43 -0.85
CA ALA A 120 11.99 -3.25 -0.38
C ALA A 120 12.26 -1.98 -1.20
N ILE A 121 13.51 -1.74 -1.63
CA ILE A 121 13.87 -0.55 -2.42
C ILE A 121 13.26 -0.64 -3.82
N THR A 122 13.46 -1.77 -4.49
CA THR A 122 12.89 -2.01 -5.82
C THR A 122 11.37 -1.95 -5.79
N ALA A 123 10.72 -2.53 -4.78
CA ALA A 123 9.26 -2.48 -4.64
C ALA A 123 8.72 -1.05 -4.46
N ALA A 124 9.41 -0.21 -3.68
CA ALA A 124 9.03 1.19 -3.50
C ALA A 124 9.26 2.02 -4.78
N ASP A 125 10.38 1.83 -5.46
CA ASP A 125 10.68 2.45 -6.76
C ASP A 125 9.60 2.05 -7.80
N ASN A 126 9.22 0.76 -7.85
CA ASN A 126 8.19 0.23 -8.75
C ASN A 126 6.80 0.81 -8.47
N ALA A 127 6.42 0.97 -7.19
CA ALA A 127 5.12 1.57 -6.82
C ALA A 127 4.98 3.02 -7.32
N LEU A 128 6.05 3.82 -7.22
CA LEU A 128 6.07 5.18 -7.76
C LEU A 128 6.06 5.20 -9.29
N LEU A 129 6.81 4.29 -9.92
CA LEU A 129 6.83 4.17 -11.37
C LEU A 129 5.49 3.73 -11.91
N PHE A 130 4.84 2.76 -11.26
CA PHE A 130 3.49 2.31 -11.56
C PHE A 130 2.49 3.47 -11.64
N THR A 131 2.41 4.29 -10.59
CA THR A 131 1.51 5.45 -10.56
C THR A 131 1.76 6.41 -11.73
N SER A 132 3.03 6.62 -12.10
CA SER A 132 3.40 7.47 -13.22
C SER A 132 2.99 6.87 -14.58
N VAL A 133 3.17 5.56 -14.76
CA VAL A 133 2.78 4.83 -15.97
C VAL A 133 1.27 4.85 -16.15
N VAL A 134 0.52 4.51 -15.10
CA VAL A 134 -0.96 4.52 -15.13
C VAL A 134 -1.49 5.89 -15.55
N LYS A 135 -0.97 6.97 -14.95
CA LYS A 135 -1.38 8.34 -15.29
C LYS A 135 -1.05 8.68 -16.74
N ALA A 136 0.13 8.30 -17.23
CA ALA A 136 0.54 8.58 -18.60
C ALA A 136 -0.33 7.82 -19.62
N VAL A 137 -0.56 6.52 -19.41
CA VAL A 137 -1.40 5.69 -20.28
C VAL A 137 -2.85 6.16 -20.25
N ALA A 138 -3.38 6.51 -19.07
CA ALA A 138 -4.73 7.09 -18.97
C ALA A 138 -4.86 8.35 -19.84
N VAL A 139 -3.90 9.28 -19.76
CA VAL A 139 -3.89 10.50 -20.59
C VAL A 139 -3.85 10.16 -22.07
N SER A 140 -3.03 9.20 -22.51
CA SER A 140 -2.94 8.76 -23.91
C SER A 140 -4.25 8.18 -24.44
N ASN A 141 -5.08 7.63 -23.53
CA ASN A 141 -6.40 7.09 -23.82
C ASN A 141 -7.54 8.12 -23.61
N GLY A 142 -7.23 9.40 -23.43
CA GLY A 142 -8.24 10.45 -23.19
C GLY A 142 -8.93 10.36 -21.83
N LEU A 143 -8.30 9.69 -20.85
CA LEU A 143 -8.84 9.44 -19.52
C LEU A 143 -8.02 10.17 -18.44
N TYR A 144 -8.56 10.17 -17.23
CA TYR A 144 -7.90 10.64 -16.02
C TYR A 144 -7.84 9.51 -14.99
N ALA A 145 -6.65 9.18 -14.53
CA ALA A 145 -6.45 8.19 -13.46
C ALA A 145 -6.39 8.88 -12.09
N ASP A 146 -7.24 8.46 -11.17
CA ASP A 146 -7.36 9.00 -9.81
C ASP A 146 -6.98 7.95 -8.77
N PHE A 147 -5.93 8.23 -8.00
CA PHE A 147 -5.42 7.42 -6.91
C PHE A 147 -5.84 7.93 -5.53
N THR A 148 -6.75 8.92 -5.46
CA THR A 148 -7.21 9.41 -4.15
C THR A 148 -7.95 8.30 -3.40
N PRO A 149 -7.87 8.27 -2.06
CA PRO A 149 -8.42 7.16 -1.27
C PRO A 149 -9.92 6.95 -1.40
N LYS A 150 -10.70 8.01 -1.64
CA LYS A 150 -12.17 7.97 -1.76
C LYS A 150 -12.64 8.92 -2.87
N PRO A 151 -12.43 8.57 -4.15
CA PRO A 151 -12.77 9.46 -5.27
C PRO A 151 -14.26 9.73 -5.41
N ILE A 152 -15.09 8.71 -5.16
CA ILE A 152 -16.55 8.76 -5.17
C ILE A 152 -17.06 8.41 -3.78
N PRO A 153 -17.76 9.30 -3.07
CA PRO A 153 -18.16 9.11 -1.67
C PRO A 153 -18.92 7.81 -1.39
N GLU A 154 -19.86 7.42 -2.28
CA GLU A 154 -20.74 6.26 -2.08
C GLU A 154 -20.19 4.95 -2.66
N GLN A 155 -19.03 5.00 -3.33
CA GLN A 155 -18.42 3.84 -3.97
C GLN A 155 -17.21 3.32 -3.18
N ALA A 156 -16.63 2.19 -3.60
CA ALA A 156 -15.42 1.65 -3.02
C ALA A 156 -14.26 2.68 -3.07
N GLY A 157 -13.45 2.75 -2.03
CA GLY A 157 -12.23 3.56 -2.04
C GLY A 157 -11.04 2.80 -2.62
N ASN A 158 -10.00 3.51 -3.03
CA ASN A 158 -8.75 2.90 -3.50
C ASN A 158 -7.89 2.41 -2.35
N GLY A 159 -7.46 1.16 -2.42
CA GLY A 159 -6.50 0.53 -1.52
C GLY A 159 -5.10 0.46 -2.12
N LEU A 160 -4.13 0.46 -1.22
CA LEU A 160 -2.76 0.02 -1.45
C LEU A 160 -2.55 -1.17 -0.53
N HIS A 161 -2.76 -2.39 -1.02
CA HIS A 161 -2.49 -3.56 -0.20
C HIS A 161 -1.01 -3.92 -0.30
N ILE A 162 -0.38 -4.08 0.86
CA ILE A 162 1.05 -4.34 0.95
C ILE A 162 1.24 -5.78 1.41
N ASN A 163 1.67 -6.63 0.49
CA ASN A 163 2.07 -8.00 0.77
C ASN A 163 3.52 -8.01 1.27
N ILE A 164 3.78 -8.63 2.41
CA ILE A 164 5.10 -8.62 3.04
C ILE A 164 5.51 -10.02 3.42
N SER A 165 6.71 -10.42 2.98
CA SER A 165 7.37 -11.64 3.45
C SER A 165 8.64 -11.27 4.19
N VAL A 166 8.93 -12.03 5.23
CA VAL A 166 10.17 -11.93 6.00
C VAL A 166 10.85 -13.29 6.07
N ARG A 167 12.14 -13.31 5.81
CA ARG A 167 13.00 -14.49 5.91
C ARG A 167 14.15 -14.20 6.85
N GLN A 168 14.43 -15.13 7.73
CA GLN A 168 15.60 -15.12 8.60
C GLN A 168 16.68 -16.04 8.03
N ASP A 169 17.94 -15.63 8.11
CA ASP A 169 19.08 -16.35 7.50
C ASP A 169 19.26 -17.77 8.08
N ASN A 170 18.88 -17.99 9.34
CA ASN A 170 18.92 -19.30 9.99
C ASN A 170 17.71 -20.19 9.64
N GLY A 171 16.77 -19.72 8.81
CA GLY A 171 15.56 -20.45 8.40
C GLY A 171 14.44 -20.48 9.44
N GLU A 172 14.58 -19.76 10.55
CA GLU A 172 13.55 -19.68 11.59
C GLU A 172 12.28 -18.95 11.11
N GLN A 173 11.12 -19.39 11.58
CA GLN A 173 9.81 -18.83 11.21
C GLN A 173 9.49 -17.62 12.11
N VAL A 174 9.71 -16.40 11.61
CA VAL A 174 9.50 -15.15 12.36
C VAL A 174 8.25 -14.38 11.98
N SER A 175 7.45 -14.92 11.04
CA SER A 175 6.29 -14.20 10.47
C SER A 175 5.25 -13.78 11.51
N GLN A 176 5.02 -14.58 12.57
CA GLN A 176 4.09 -14.24 13.64
C GLN A 176 4.58 -13.06 14.49
N TYR A 177 5.86 -13.01 14.81
CA TYR A 177 6.46 -11.92 15.59
C TYR A 177 6.48 -10.62 14.78
N PHE A 178 6.84 -10.73 13.52
CA PHE A 178 6.77 -9.62 12.55
C PHE A 178 5.37 -9.03 12.45
N MET A 179 4.36 -9.87 12.25
CA MET A 179 2.96 -9.44 12.20
C MET A 179 2.51 -8.78 13.51
N ALA A 180 2.92 -9.35 14.65
CA ALA A 180 2.59 -8.79 15.96
C ALA A 180 3.19 -7.39 16.15
N GLY A 181 4.42 -7.16 15.69
CA GLY A 181 5.04 -5.83 15.70
C GLY A 181 4.29 -4.81 14.86
N ILE A 182 3.85 -5.20 13.65
CA ILE A 182 3.01 -4.32 12.82
C ILE A 182 1.70 -3.99 13.54
N LEU A 183 0.99 -4.99 14.10
CA LEU A 183 -0.26 -4.75 14.83
C LEU A 183 -0.06 -3.83 16.02
N ALA A 184 1.05 -3.96 16.76
CA ALA A 184 1.36 -3.13 17.92
C ALA A 184 1.59 -1.65 17.55
N HIS A 185 2.20 -1.38 16.38
CA HIS A 185 2.60 -0.03 15.96
C HIS A 185 1.69 0.58 14.88
N ILE A 186 0.66 -0.13 14.40
CA ILE A 186 -0.11 0.30 13.24
C ILE A 186 -0.78 1.66 13.43
N ARG A 187 -1.31 1.95 14.63
CA ARG A 187 -1.95 3.23 14.92
C ARG A 187 -0.96 4.40 14.85
N GLU A 188 0.27 4.16 15.28
CA GLU A 188 1.36 5.13 15.27
C GLU A 188 1.82 5.44 13.85
N MET A 189 1.75 4.44 12.94
CA MET A 189 2.13 4.57 11.54
C MET A 189 1.00 5.07 10.63
N THR A 190 -0.25 5.09 11.10
CA THR A 190 -1.42 5.37 10.25
C THR A 190 -1.33 6.70 9.51
N ALA A 191 -0.76 7.75 10.10
CA ALA A 191 -0.59 9.05 9.44
C ALA A 191 0.27 8.99 8.16
N TYR A 192 1.17 8.01 8.05
CA TYR A 192 2.06 7.82 6.90
C TYR A 192 1.52 6.80 5.89
N LEU A 193 0.69 5.86 6.36
CA LEU A 193 0.01 4.86 5.53
C LEU A 193 -1.29 5.41 4.92
N ASN A 194 -1.88 6.43 5.56
CA ASN A 194 -3.13 7.07 5.21
C ASN A 194 -3.00 8.60 5.37
N PRO A 195 -2.24 9.28 4.49
CA PRO A 195 -1.73 10.63 4.76
C PRO A 195 -2.69 11.77 4.41
N THR A 196 -3.93 11.49 3.99
CA THR A 196 -4.90 12.51 3.58
C THR A 196 -6.19 12.44 4.40
N GLU A 197 -6.95 13.53 4.48
CA GLU A 197 -8.29 13.53 5.10
C GLU A 197 -9.24 12.54 4.39
N SER A 198 -9.08 12.35 3.08
CA SER A 198 -9.85 11.39 2.30
C SER A 198 -9.57 9.95 2.69
N SER A 199 -8.37 9.64 3.21
CA SER A 199 -7.99 8.32 3.70
C SER A 199 -8.95 7.84 4.80
N TYR A 200 -9.30 8.72 5.73
CA TYR A 200 -10.14 8.37 6.90
C TYR A 200 -11.62 8.22 6.55
N ARG A 201 -12.06 8.77 5.41
CA ARG A 201 -13.39 8.48 4.85
C ARG A 201 -13.47 7.10 4.19
N ARG A 202 -12.34 6.51 3.83
CA ARG A 202 -12.24 5.16 3.28
C ARG A 202 -12.26 4.10 4.39
N LEU A 203 -11.54 4.31 5.50
CA LEU A 203 -11.36 3.34 6.56
C LEU A 203 -12.69 2.96 7.25
N GLY A 204 -12.97 1.66 7.31
CA GLY A 204 -14.20 1.09 7.89
C GLY A 204 -15.33 0.89 6.89
N GLU A 205 -15.13 1.19 5.61
CA GLU A 205 -16.10 1.00 4.55
C GLU A 205 -15.56 0.05 3.48
N ARG A 206 -16.45 -0.74 2.85
CA ARG A 206 -16.21 -1.55 1.63
C ARG A 206 -14.74 -2.01 1.46
N LYS A 207 -14.40 -3.16 2.00
CA LYS A 207 -13.06 -3.79 1.93
C LYS A 207 -11.89 -3.00 2.58
N ALA A 208 -12.12 -1.80 3.13
CA ALA A 208 -11.11 -1.04 3.86
C ALA A 208 -11.25 -1.27 5.37
N PRO A 209 -10.28 -1.92 6.04
CA PRO A 209 -10.39 -2.28 7.44
C PRO A 209 -10.26 -1.04 8.36
N ARG A 210 -10.92 -1.12 9.53
CA ARG A 210 -10.81 -0.12 10.60
C ARG A 210 -10.24 -0.71 11.88
N PHE A 211 -10.50 -1.99 12.13
CA PHE A 211 -10.13 -2.62 13.40
C PHE A 211 -8.73 -3.23 13.32
N VAL A 212 -7.95 -3.10 14.41
CA VAL A 212 -6.59 -3.65 14.51
C VAL A 212 -6.68 -5.15 14.81
N THR A 213 -6.92 -5.92 13.76
CA THR A 213 -7.19 -7.36 13.82
C THR A 213 -6.50 -8.09 12.67
N TRP A 214 -6.43 -9.41 12.78
CA TRP A 214 -5.92 -10.26 11.71
C TRP A 214 -6.72 -11.56 11.59
N SER A 215 -6.65 -12.20 10.44
CA SER A 215 -7.12 -13.58 10.25
C SER A 215 -6.52 -14.28 9.03
N PRO A 216 -6.61 -15.62 8.98
CA PRO A 216 -6.39 -16.37 7.76
C PRO A 216 -7.55 -16.11 6.77
N GLY A 217 -7.25 -15.52 5.60
CA GLY A 217 -8.18 -15.44 4.47
C GLY A 217 -9.26 -14.35 4.49
N ASN A 218 -9.67 -13.79 5.62
CA ASN A 218 -10.77 -12.83 5.70
C ASN A 218 -10.32 -11.41 5.30
N ARG A 219 -10.98 -10.84 4.29
CA ARG A 219 -10.66 -9.52 3.70
C ARG A 219 -11.15 -8.32 4.51
N SER A 220 -11.96 -8.52 5.57
CA SER A 220 -12.40 -7.42 6.46
C SER A 220 -11.39 -7.08 7.55
N GLN A 221 -10.33 -7.86 7.67
CA GLN A 221 -9.28 -7.69 8.68
C GLN A 221 -8.19 -6.74 8.22
N LEU A 222 -7.52 -6.11 9.17
CA LEU A 222 -6.37 -5.22 8.90
C LEU A 222 -5.22 -5.99 8.26
N ILE A 223 -4.89 -7.16 8.82
CA ILE A 223 -3.92 -8.08 8.25
C ILE A 223 -4.63 -9.37 7.87
N ARG A 224 -4.50 -9.76 6.61
CA ARG A 224 -4.91 -11.04 6.09
C ARG A 224 -3.67 -11.91 5.83
N ILE A 225 -3.75 -13.20 6.15
CA ILE A 225 -2.76 -14.17 5.73
C ILE A 225 -3.34 -14.93 4.53
N PRO A 226 -2.90 -14.66 3.30
CA PRO A 226 -3.37 -15.40 2.12
C PRO A 226 -3.04 -16.87 2.20
N ALA A 227 -3.88 -17.71 1.57
CA ALA A 227 -3.62 -19.15 1.46
C ALA A 227 -2.45 -19.43 0.50
N ALA A 228 -1.23 -19.34 1.02
CA ALA A 228 -0.01 -19.59 0.26
C ALA A 228 0.94 -20.50 1.05
N LYS A 229 1.78 -21.25 0.35
CA LYS A 229 2.74 -22.21 0.93
C LYS A 229 4.18 -21.85 0.53
N GLY A 230 5.15 -22.34 1.33
CA GLY A 230 6.57 -22.18 1.03
C GLY A 230 7.01 -20.72 0.96
N GLU A 231 7.74 -20.37 -0.09
CA GLU A 231 8.26 -19.02 -0.33
C GLU A 231 7.20 -17.95 -0.58
N TYR A 232 5.97 -18.35 -0.93
CA TYR A 232 4.85 -17.43 -1.15
C TYR A 232 4.09 -17.07 0.14
N ARG A 233 4.53 -17.58 1.31
CA ARG A 233 3.96 -17.17 2.60
C ARG A 233 4.21 -15.71 2.85
N ARG A 234 3.13 -14.98 3.10
CA ARG A 234 3.14 -13.53 3.33
C ARG A 234 2.00 -13.11 4.22
N ILE A 235 2.12 -11.94 4.76
CA ILE A 235 0.99 -11.19 5.31
C ILE A 235 0.58 -10.11 4.31
N GLU A 236 -0.68 -9.75 4.29
CA GLU A 236 -1.24 -8.65 3.50
C GLU A 236 -1.77 -7.59 4.45
N LEU A 237 -1.14 -6.42 4.46
CA LEU A 237 -1.63 -5.24 5.18
C LEU A 237 -2.60 -4.46 4.27
N ARG A 238 -3.83 -4.25 4.73
CA ARG A 238 -4.94 -3.77 3.91
C ARG A 238 -5.40 -2.34 4.17
N SER A 239 -4.91 -1.70 5.24
CA SER A 239 -5.31 -0.32 5.58
C SER A 239 -4.69 0.77 4.71
N PRO A 240 -3.46 0.66 4.18
CA PRO A 240 -2.85 1.74 3.39
C PRO A 240 -3.66 2.10 2.15
N ASP A 241 -3.46 3.32 1.66
CA ASP A 241 -4.03 3.79 0.41
C ASP A 241 -2.94 4.33 -0.54
N PRO A 242 -3.25 4.51 -1.86
CA PRO A 242 -2.24 4.84 -2.86
C PRO A 242 -1.59 6.22 -2.71
N THR A 243 -2.04 7.05 -1.78
CA THR A 243 -1.40 8.35 -1.48
C THR A 243 -0.24 8.23 -0.49
N ALA A 244 -0.06 7.06 0.12
CA ALA A 244 1.09 6.78 0.97
C ALA A 244 2.40 6.89 0.19
N ASN A 245 3.43 7.44 0.83
CA ASN A 245 4.78 7.38 0.28
C ASN A 245 5.35 5.97 0.51
N PRO A 246 5.63 5.16 -0.53
CA PRO A 246 6.02 3.77 -0.36
C PRO A 246 7.35 3.62 0.40
N TYR A 247 8.29 4.54 0.26
CA TYR A 247 9.54 4.49 1.02
C TYR A 247 9.30 4.63 2.52
N LEU A 248 8.48 5.61 2.94
CA LEU A 248 8.12 5.79 4.35
C LEU A 248 7.30 4.61 4.88
N ALA A 249 6.32 4.16 4.11
CA ALA A 249 5.48 3.04 4.49
C ALA A 249 6.33 1.79 4.76
N TYR A 250 7.21 1.43 3.82
CA TYR A 250 8.02 0.22 3.94
C TYR A 250 9.09 0.34 5.04
N ALA A 251 9.70 1.51 5.21
CA ALA A 251 10.65 1.75 6.31
C ALA A 251 9.99 1.54 7.67
N LEU A 252 8.82 2.14 7.90
CA LEU A 252 8.08 1.99 9.15
C LEU A 252 7.63 0.54 9.37
N LEU A 253 7.17 -0.16 8.33
CA LEU A 253 6.75 -1.56 8.41
C LEU A 253 7.92 -2.49 8.73
N ILE A 254 9.11 -2.25 8.16
CA ILE A 254 10.33 -3.00 8.50
C ILE A 254 10.68 -2.80 9.98
N HIS A 255 10.73 -1.55 10.45
CA HIS A 255 11.06 -1.27 11.85
C HIS A 255 10.02 -1.84 12.84
N ALA A 256 8.73 -1.75 12.52
CA ALA A 256 7.67 -2.36 13.32
C ALA A 256 7.84 -3.88 13.39
N GLY A 257 8.14 -4.50 12.27
CA GLY A 257 8.42 -5.92 12.20
C GLY A 257 9.69 -6.34 12.98
N LEU A 258 10.76 -5.54 12.88
CA LEU A 258 12.00 -5.76 13.65
C LEU A 258 11.72 -5.70 15.16
N ASP A 259 10.97 -4.69 15.61
CA ASP A 259 10.61 -4.54 17.02
C ASP A 259 9.83 -5.77 17.53
N GLY A 260 8.85 -6.25 16.72
CA GLY A 260 8.08 -7.43 17.05
C GLY A 260 8.94 -8.70 17.16
N ILE A 261 9.89 -8.89 16.23
CA ILE A 261 10.82 -10.05 16.25
C ILE A 261 11.77 -9.96 17.43
N GLN A 262 12.41 -8.80 17.65
CA GLN A 262 13.38 -8.60 18.74
C GLN A 262 12.75 -8.80 20.12
N LYS A 263 11.50 -8.38 20.30
CA LYS A 263 10.76 -8.53 21.56
C LYS A 263 10.02 -9.88 21.70
N GLY A 264 10.03 -10.71 20.66
CA GLY A 264 9.28 -11.97 20.65
C GLY A 264 7.77 -11.77 20.82
N MET A 265 7.21 -10.70 20.22
CA MET A 265 5.79 -10.36 20.35
C MET A 265 4.91 -11.43 19.72
N LEU A 266 3.79 -11.76 20.37
CA LEU A 266 2.80 -12.67 19.82
C LEU A 266 1.56 -11.87 19.39
N PRO A 267 0.96 -12.20 18.23
CA PRO A 267 -0.25 -11.53 17.79
C PRO A 267 -1.44 -11.90 18.69
N PRO A 268 -2.44 -11.03 18.83
CA PRO A 268 -3.69 -11.39 19.49
C PRO A 268 -4.39 -12.56 18.79
N GLN A 269 -5.46 -13.09 19.40
CA GLN A 269 -6.26 -14.13 18.76
C GLN A 269 -6.84 -13.62 17.42
N PRO A 270 -6.87 -14.48 16.37
CA PRO A 270 -7.45 -14.09 15.08
C PRO A 270 -8.94 -13.84 15.20
N VAL A 271 -9.45 -12.87 14.41
CA VAL A 271 -10.87 -12.59 14.30
C VAL A 271 -11.36 -13.05 12.93
N ASN A 272 -12.18 -14.07 12.87
CA ASN A 272 -12.62 -14.69 11.61
C ASN A 272 -13.96 -14.15 11.08
N GLU A 273 -14.69 -13.39 11.89
CA GLU A 273 -15.96 -12.77 11.54
C GLU A 273 -15.76 -11.66 10.49
N ASN A 274 -16.77 -11.47 9.64
CA ASN A 274 -16.80 -10.34 8.73
C ASN A 274 -17.08 -9.05 9.50
N LEU A 275 -16.06 -8.21 9.70
CA LEU A 275 -16.16 -7.00 10.53
C LEU A 275 -16.99 -5.88 9.90
N TYR A 276 -17.35 -5.95 8.62
CA TYR A 276 -18.28 -4.99 8.00
C TYR A 276 -19.74 -5.24 8.41
N THR A 277 -20.06 -6.47 8.79
CA THR A 277 -21.41 -6.88 9.19
C THR A 277 -21.50 -7.38 10.63
N ALA A 278 -20.37 -7.41 11.35
CA ALA A 278 -20.30 -7.91 12.71
C ALA A 278 -21.13 -7.07 13.69
N PRO A 279 -21.76 -7.70 14.70
CA PRO A 279 -22.53 -6.99 15.72
C PRO A 279 -21.64 -6.11 16.59
N ARG A 280 -22.21 -5.01 17.12
CA ARG A 280 -21.49 -4.07 18.01
C ARG A 280 -20.91 -4.75 19.25
N SER A 281 -21.54 -5.81 19.76
CA SER A 281 -21.02 -6.58 20.89
C SER A 281 -19.64 -7.18 20.65
N LEU A 282 -19.33 -7.55 19.40
CA LEU A 282 -18.01 -8.03 19.00
C LEU A 282 -17.04 -6.84 18.77
N THR A 283 -17.48 -5.84 18.01
CA THR A 283 -16.60 -4.77 17.54
C THR A 283 -16.27 -3.73 18.61
N ALA A 284 -17.08 -3.60 19.66
CA ALA A 284 -16.89 -2.61 20.73
C ALA A 284 -15.61 -2.83 21.57
N ALA A 285 -15.13 -4.08 21.63
CA ALA A 285 -13.91 -4.44 22.35
C ALA A 285 -12.64 -4.39 21.48
N LEU A 286 -12.79 -4.18 20.17
CA LEU A 286 -11.67 -4.19 19.23
C LEU A 286 -11.03 -2.80 19.15
N GLU A 287 -9.70 -2.79 19.18
CA GLU A 287 -8.93 -1.58 18.91
C GLU A 287 -9.17 -1.09 17.49
N GLN A 288 -9.22 0.23 17.31
CA GLN A 288 -9.47 0.85 16.01
C GLN A 288 -8.31 1.73 15.57
N LEU A 289 -8.13 1.83 14.26
CA LEU A 289 -7.27 2.84 13.65
C LEU A 289 -7.79 4.25 14.00
N PRO A 290 -6.94 5.28 13.98
CA PRO A 290 -7.37 6.67 14.14
C PRO A 290 -8.52 7.02 13.20
N SER A 291 -9.44 7.85 13.67
CA SER A 291 -10.64 8.24 12.93
C SER A 291 -10.45 9.46 12.03
N SER A 292 -9.34 10.18 12.19
CA SER A 292 -8.99 11.38 11.41
C SER A 292 -7.49 11.54 11.23
N LEU A 293 -7.09 12.29 10.22
CA LEU A 293 -5.69 12.64 10.00
C LEU A 293 -5.09 13.40 11.19
N THR A 294 -5.87 14.27 11.82
CA THR A 294 -5.44 15.03 13.00
C THR A 294 -5.12 14.09 14.17
N GLU A 295 -5.99 13.14 14.46
CA GLU A 295 -5.75 12.12 15.49
C GLU A 295 -4.51 11.28 15.17
N ALA A 296 -4.39 10.80 13.92
CA ALA A 296 -3.26 9.99 13.49
C ALA A 296 -1.92 10.73 13.62
N LYS A 297 -1.87 12.00 13.22
CA LYS A 297 -0.67 12.84 13.37
C LYS A 297 -0.34 13.09 14.85
N GLN A 298 -1.32 13.27 15.69
CA GLN A 298 -1.09 13.43 17.13
C GLN A 298 -0.50 12.16 17.75
N ILE A 299 -1.02 10.99 17.40
CA ILE A 299 -0.49 9.69 17.85
C ILE A 299 0.95 9.50 17.33
N ALA A 300 1.20 9.76 16.06
CA ALA A 300 2.54 9.64 15.47
C ALA A 300 3.58 10.52 16.17
N ARG A 301 3.26 11.80 16.41
CA ARG A 301 4.15 12.75 17.07
C ARG A 301 4.46 12.39 18.52
N SER A 302 3.55 11.74 19.21
CA SER A 302 3.75 11.30 20.59
C SER A 302 4.34 9.89 20.71
N SER A 303 4.53 9.19 19.58
CA SER A 303 5.04 7.83 19.56
C SER A 303 6.57 7.80 19.69
N PRO A 304 7.12 7.16 20.74
CA PRO A 304 8.55 6.90 20.82
C PRO A 304 9.09 6.06 19.66
N PHE A 305 8.24 5.17 19.10
CA PHE A 305 8.60 4.34 17.95
C PHE A 305 8.80 5.21 16.70
N VAL A 306 7.83 6.05 16.34
CA VAL A 306 7.90 6.89 15.14
C VAL A 306 8.99 7.94 15.25
N THR A 307 9.11 8.60 16.39
CA THR A 307 10.10 9.66 16.63
C THR A 307 11.55 9.15 16.65
N ALA A 308 11.74 7.86 16.93
CA ALA A 308 13.07 7.23 16.81
C ALA A 308 13.49 6.94 15.36
N ILE A 309 12.53 6.82 14.44
CA ILE A 309 12.75 6.44 13.04
C ILE A 309 12.76 7.66 12.12
N LEU A 310 11.83 8.56 12.32
CA LEU A 310 11.62 9.69 11.43
C LEU A 310 12.23 10.98 11.98
N PRO A 311 12.86 11.82 11.14
CA PRO A 311 13.35 13.10 11.56
C PRO A 311 12.19 14.05 11.93
N GLU A 312 12.47 15.01 12.81
CA GLU A 312 11.48 15.98 13.33
C GLU A 312 10.69 16.69 12.21
N ALA A 313 11.35 17.00 11.10
CA ALA A 313 10.71 17.66 9.95
C ALA A 313 9.60 16.82 9.27
N MET A 314 9.49 15.54 9.60
CA MET A 314 8.47 14.63 9.07
C MET A 314 7.38 14.27 10.08
N LEU A 315 7.46 14.74 11.31
CA LEU A 315 6.47 14.58 12.38
C LEU A 315 5.38 15.72 12.33
#